data_defeeca9963bc702ec169427cbb81bf8
#
_entry.id   defeeca9963bc702ec169427cbb81bf8
#
_cell.length_a   1.000
_cell.length_b   1.000
_cell.length_c   1.000
_cell.angle_alpha   90.00
_cell.angle_beta   90.00
_cell.angle_gamma   90.00
#
_symmetry.space_group_name_H-M   'P 1'
#
loop_
_entity.id
_entity.type
_entity.pdbx_description
1 polymer ?
#
loop_
_entity_poly.entity_id
_entity_poly.type
_entity_poly.pdbx_seq_one_letter_code
_entity_poly.pdbx_strand_id
1 'polypeptide(L)'
;DRSVSRGLGDVYKRQHLYNDEKAMDMHFHDCYEIYYSISGGKQFLIDNCFYDIQDGDLFLINQFESHYLSQIDMQKHERIIVSIDPDYLKQISTPATDLDRCFHFRETEMPHRLHLSAEEQRRFLYYIHRFPDNAGLGEDVLDHAVFLELMVFLNRAFDKRCRSAESGDEESAAAYHAQVDDILSYINTHIQDDLSLDALSSHFYLSSSYICRIFKAATGTTINKYITAKRITLSKSLLSQGCSVNEACEACGFHDYSNFLKAFSKAVGVSPKKYAQFNS
;
A
#
# COMPACT_ATOMS: atom_id res chain seq x y z
N ASP A 1 10.01 21.01 -12.89
CA ASP A 1 9.69 19.68 -12.41
C ASP A 1 10.97 18.94 -12.03
N ARG A 2 11.25 18.82 -10.73
CA ARG A 2 12.47 18.16 -10.23
C ARG A 2 12.11 16.85 -9.52
N SER A 3 11.36 15.99 -10.20
CA SER A 3 11.15 14.63 -9.71
C SER A 3 12.25 13.72 -10.26
N VAL A 4 13.00 13.06 -9.40
CA VAL A 4 13.92 11.99 -9.78
C VAL A 4 13.25 10.66 -9.47
N SER A 5 12.85 9.92 -10.50
CA SER A 5 12.26 8.59 -10.36
C SER A 5 13.31 7.53 -10.68
N ARG A 6 13.49 6.54 -9.80
CA ARG A 6 14.48 5.45 -9.93
C ARG A 6 13.97 4.18 -9.27
N GLY A 7 14.40 3.01 -9.73
CA GLY A 7 14.09 1.70 -9.17
C GLY A 7 14.20 0.58 -10.21
N LEU A 8 14.02 -0.65 -9.78
CA LEU A 8 14.02 -1.85 -10.63
C LEU A 8 12.68 -1.96 -11.38
N GLY A 9 12.50 -1.14 -12.42
CA GLY A 9 11.39 -1.27 -13.36
C GLY A 9 10.02 -1.23 -12.68
N ASP A 10 9.25 -2.31 -12.85
CA ASP A 10 7.86 -2.41 -12.37
C ASP A 10 7.74 -2.94 -10.92
N VAL A 11 8.84 -3.40 -10.27
CA VAL A 11 8.77 -4.05 -8.96
C VAL A 11 8.89 -3.11 -7.78
N TYR A 12 9.65 -2.05 -7.87
CA TYR A 12 9.58 -0.90 -6.97
C TYR A 12 10.11 0.37 -7.63
N LYS A 13 9.62 1.51 -7.15
CA LYS A 13 9.95 2.84 -7.68
C LYS A 13 10.21 3.82 -6.55
N ARG A 14 11.38 4.45 -6.57
CA ARG A 14 11.73 5.54 -5.65
C ARG A 14 11.60 6.88 -6.34
N GLN A 15 10.96 7.82 -5.68
CA GLN A 15 10.80 9.19 -6.15
C GLN A 15 11.22 10.17 -5.06
N HIS A 16 12.05 11.14 -5.41
CA HIS A 16 12.35 12.31 -4.58
C HIS A 16 11.62 13.49 -5.21
N LEU A 17 10.64 14.04 -4.50
CA LEU A 17 9.72 15.03 -5.01
C LEU A 17 9.91 16.36 -4.28
N TYR A 18 10.01 17.43 -5.06
CA TYR A 18 10.21 18.79 -4.58
C TYR A 18 9.06 19.69 -5.03
N ASN A 19 8.57 20.55 -4.14
CA ASN A 19 7.68 21.68 -4.43
C ASN A 19 6.55 21.33 -5.42
N ASP A 20 5.66 20.43 -5.00
CA ASP A 20 4.49 20.07 -5.78
C ASP A 20 3.43 21.16 -5.62
N GLU A 21 3.13 21.91 -6.69
CA GLU A 21 2.15 23.00 -6.66
C GLU A 21 0.70 22.53 -6.54
N LYS A 22 0.44 21.22 -6.60
CA LYS A 22 -0.89 20.65 -6.44
C LYS A 22 -0.99 19.90 -5.12
N ALA A 23 -2.03 20.26 -4.34
CA ALA A 23 -2.53 19.34 -3.33
C ALA A 23 -2.81 17.99 -4.01
N MET A 24 -2.29 16.90 -3.46
CA MET A 24 -2.51 15.57 -3.99
C MET A 24 -3.98 15.22 -3.79
N ASP A 25 -4.72 14.94 -4.88
CA ASP A 25 -6.09 14.47 -4.77
C ASP A 25 -6.15 13.14 -4.04
N MET A 26 -7.26 12.87 -3.35
CA MET A 26 -7.48 11.59 -2.70
C MET A 26 -7.36 10.47 -3.73
N HIS A 27 -6.43 9.56 -3.51
CA HIS A 27 -6.20 8.41 -4.39
C HIS A 27 -5.87 7.16 -3.57
N PHE A 28 -5.84 6.03 -4.22
CA PHE A 28 -5.32 4.77 -3.72
C PHE A 28 -4.64 4.04 -4.87
N HIS A 29 -3.77 3.11 -4.54
CA HIS A 29 -3.04 2.27 -5.49
C HIS A 29 -2.93 0.84 -4.95
N ASP A 30 -2.48 -0.06 -5.79
CA ASP A 30 -2.33 -1.50 -5.52
C ASP A 30 -0.93 -1.89 -5.06
N CYS A 31 -0.07 -0.92 -4.79
CA CYS A 31 1.26 -1.13 -4.24
C CYS A 31 1.33 -0.68 -2.77
N TYR A 32 2.35 -1.14 -2.05
CA TYR A 32 2.75 -0.52 -0.80
C TYR A 32 3.44 0.79 -1.07
N GLU A 33 3.28 1.75 -0.17
CA GLU A 33 3.99 3.02 -0.25
C GLU A 33 4.69 3.37 1.07
N ILE A 34 5.94 3.78 0.95
CA ILE A 34 6.68 4.44 2.02
C ILE A 34 6.71 5.92 1.67
N TYR A 35 6.13 6.75 2.52
CA TYR A 35 6.20 8.19 2.42
C TYR A 35 7.09 8.73 3.55
N TYR A 36 8.15 9.46 3.21
CA TYR A 36 9.03 10.12 4.16
C TYR A 36 9.00 11.62 3.95
N SER A 37 8.61 12.37 4.98
CA SER A 37 8.58 13.84 4.97
C SER A 37 9.96 14.41 5.25
N ILE A 38 10.54 15.11 4.29
CA ILE A 38 11.78 15.86 4.52
C ILE A 38 11.42 17.25 5.06
N SER A 39 10.47 17.94 4.42
CA SER A 39 10.00 19.26 4.86
C SER A 39 8.65 19.64 4.26
N GLY A 40 7.94 20.56 4.89
CA GLY A 40 6.79 21.25 4.33
C GLY A 40 5.48 20.47 4.25
N GLY A 41 5.44 19.19 4.65
CA GLY A 41 4.21 18.47 4.87
C GLY A 41 3.53 18.99 6.13
N LYS A 42 2.22 19.29 6.05
CA LYS A 42 1.47 19.79 7.22
C LYS A 42 0.44 18.82 7.71
N GLN A 43 -0.35 18.26 6.81
CA GLN A 43 -1.42 17.34 7.19
C GLN A 43 -1.64 16.25 6.15
N PHE A 44 -1.70 15.01 6.62
CA PHE A 44 -1.93 13.82 5.84
C PHE A 44 -3.19 13.11 6.33
N LEU A 45 -4.11 12.79 5.43
CA LEU A 45 -5.20 11.89 5.70
C LEU A 45 -4.90 10.55 5.04
N ILE A 46 -4.89 9.49 5.84
CA ILE A 46 -4.78 8.10 5.37
C ILE A 46 -6.00 7.36 5.89
N ASP A 47 -6.87 6.90 5.00
CA ASP A 47 -8.21 6.38 5.28
C ASP A 47 -9.01 7.33 6.18
N ASN A 48 -9.17 7.00 7.45
CA ASN A 48 -9.91 7.81 8.42
C ASN A 48 -9.02 8.44 9.50
N CYS A 49 -7.68 8.36 9.33
CA CYS A 49 -6.72 8.89 10.30
C CYS A 49 -6.07 10.17 9.78
N PHE A 50 -6.23 11.26 10.55
CA PHE A 50 -5.52 12.51 10.30
C PHE A 50 -4.18 12.53 11.03
N TYR A 51 -3.14 12.92 10.31
CA TYR A 51 -1.79 13.06 10.83
C TYR A 51 -1.30 14.48 10.62
N ASP A 52 -0.92 15.16 11.69
CA ASP A 52 -0.07 16.35 11.60
C ASP A 52 1.34 15.87 11.30
N ILE A 53 1.88 16.24 10.14
CA ILE A 53 3.18 15.80 9.64
C ILE A 53 4.27 16.71 10.19
N GLN A 54 5.34 16.09 10.66
CA GLN A 54 6.60 16.75 11.02
C GLN A 54 7.72 16.32 10.08
N ASP A 55 8.78 17.13 10.00
CA ASP A 55 9.98 16.78 9.27
C ASP A 55 10.61 15.52 9.90
N GLY A 56 10.91 14.52 9.05
CA GLY A 56 11.42 13.21 9.48
C GLY A 56 10.35 12.16 9.78
N ASP A 57 9.06 12.48 9.66
CA ASP A 57 8.00 11.48 9.77
C ASP A 57 8.02 10.52 8.59
N LEU A 58 7.87 9.23 8.89
CA LEU A 58 7.74 8.15 7.92
C LEU A 58 6.36 7.51 8.05
N PHE A 59 5.67 7.38 6.91
CA PHE A 59 4.39 6.70 6.82
C PHE A 59 4.53 5.45 5.95
N LEU A 60 3.93 4.37 6.44
CA LEU A 60 3.80 3.11 5.73
C LEU A 60 2.33 2.99 5.31
N ILE A 61 2.07 2.95 4.01
CA ILE A 61 0.73 2.92 3.43
C ILE A 61 0.55 1.57 2.76
N ASN A 62 -0.52 0.86 3.14
CA ASN A 62 -0.82 -0.45 2.57
C ASN A 62 -1.59 -0.30 1.25
N GLN A 63 -1.71 -1.40 0.50
CA GLN A 63 -2.54 -1.47 -0.69
C GLN A 63 -3.95 -0.96 -0.42
N PHE A 64 -4.50 -0.17 -1.33
CA PHE A 64 -5.88 0.31 -1.32
C PHE A 64 -6.29 1.17 -0.12
N GLU A 65 -5.35 1.61 0.70
CA GLU A 65 -5.58 2.67 1.67
C GLU A 65 -5.69 4.00 0.93
N SER A 66 -6.84 4.64 1.08
CA SER A 66 -7.05 5.97 0.47
C SER A 66 -6.26 7.02 1.22
N HIS A 67 -5.48 7.81 0.51
CA HIS A 67 -4.65 8.82 1.16
C HIS A 67 -4.51 10.09 0.32
N TYR A 68 -4.32 11.23 1.01
CA TYR A 68 -3.99 12.50 0.38
C TYR A 68 -3.38 13.48 1.40
N LEU A 69 -2.54 14.36 0.89
CA LEU A 69 -2.02 15.49 1.65
C LEU A 69 -3.05 16.62 1.63
N SER A 70 -3.72 16.86 2.76
CA SER A 70 -4.75 17.88 2.87
C SER A 70 -4.19 19.30 2.99
N GLN A 71 -2.98 19.42 3.54
CA GLN A 71 -2.26 20.67 3.67
C GLN A 71 -0.76 20.46 3.45
N ILE A 72 -0.17 21.31 2.62
CA ILE A 72 1.27 21.36 2.34
C ILE A 72 1.77 22.81 2.37
N ASP A 73 3.06 23.00 2.64
CA ASP A 73 3.75 24.24 2.35
C ASP A 73 4.25 24.19 0.90
N MET A 74 3.58 24.89 0.02
CA MET A 74 3.85 24.86 -1.42
C MET A 74 5.25 25.36 -1.81
N GLN A 75 5.92 26.09 -0.93
CA GLN A 75 7.28 26.62 -1.19
C GLN A 75 8.41 25.68 -0.71
N LYS A 76 8.11 24.76 0.19
CA LYS A 76 9.13 23.94 0.89
C LYS A 76 8.81 22.45 0.94
N HIS A 77 7.77 22.01 0.26
CA HIS A 77 7.35 20.62 0.35
C HIS A 77 8.35 19.70 -0.36
N GLU A 78 9.08 18.93 0.44
CA GLU A 78 10.06 17.95 -0.02
C GLU A 78 9.79 16.60 0.63
N ARG A 79 9.75 15.53 -0.17
CA ARG A 79 9.42 14.19 0.27
C ARG A 79 10.07 13.09 -0.54
N ILE A 80 10.23 11.94 0.06
CA ILE A 80 10.65 10.71 -0.60
C ILE A 80 9.46 9.74 -0.61
N ILE A 81 9.16 9.18 -1.77
CA ILE A 81 8.14 8.13 -1.95
C ILE A 81 8.82 6.89 -2.50
N VAL A 82 8.56 5.73 -1.88
CA VAL A 82 8.95 4.43 -2.41
C VAL A 82 7.70 3.59 -2.57
N SER A 83 7.31 3.34 -3.82
CA SER A 83 6.19 2.46 -4.17
C SER A 83 6.74 1.05 -4.43
N ILE A 84 6.11 0.03 -3.88
CA ILE A 84 6.63 -1.35 -3.87
C ILE A 84 5.52 -2.30 -4.31
N ASP A 85 5.81 -3.16 -5.28
CA ASP A 85 4.91 -4.23 -5.69
C ASP A 85 4.82 -5.29 -4.57
N PRO A 86 3.61 -5.64 -4.10
CA PRO A 86 3.44 -6.59 -3.01
C PRO A 86 3.87 -8.02 -3.35
N ASP A 87 3.65 -8.46 -4.59
CA ASP A 87 4.01 -9.80 -5.02
C ASP A 87 5.55 -9.95 -5.09
N TYR A 88 6.23 -8.87 -5.50
CA TYR A 88 7.69 -8.82 -5.44
C TYR A 88 8.21 -8.93 -4.01
N LEU A 89 7.64 -8.17 -3.07
CA LEU A 89 8.08 -8.20 -1.67
C LEU A 89 7.88 -9.59 -1.04
N LYS A 90 6.77 -10.27 -1.36
CA LYS A 90 6.54 -11.66 -0.98
C LYS A 90 7.56 -12.61 -1.60
N GLN A 91 7.89 -12.45 -2.88
CA GLN A 91 8.83 -13.31 -3.58
C GLN A 91 10.24 -13.26 -3.00
N ILE A 92 10.68 -12.09 -2.51
CA ILE A 92 12.00 -11.90 -1.90
C ILE A 92 12.02 -12.13 -0.39
N SER A 93 10.86 -12.34 0.24
CA SER A 93 10.74 -12.77 1.62
C SER A 93 11.22 -14.20 1.81
N THR A 94 11.57 -14.56 3.05
CA THR A 94 11.99 -15.92 3.40
C THR A 94 11.03 -16.52 4.42
N PRO A 95 11.00 -17.85 4.61
CA PRO A 95 10.16 -18.47 5.64
C PRO A 95 10.41 -17.95 7.07
N ALA A 96 11.59 -17.37 7.32
CA ALA A 96 11.97 -16.80 8.61
C ALA A 96 11.77 -15.29 8.70
N THR A 97 11.58 -14.61 7.57
CA THR A 97 11.53 -13.14 7.51
C THR A 97 10.54 -12.70 6.44
N ASP A 98 9.40 -12.22 6.91
CA ASP A 98 8.39 -11.59 6.09
C ASP A 98 8.70 -10.10 5.96
N LEU A 99 9.05 -9.65 4.74
CA LEU A 99 9.48 -8.27 4.49
C LEU A 99 8.32 -7.29 4.34
N ASP A 100 7.09 -7.76 4.14
CA ASP A 100 5.91 -6.87 4.05
C ASP A 100 5.23 -6.64 5.41
N ARG A 101 5.72 -7.29 6.48
CA ARG A 101 5.15 -7.24 7.83
C ARG A 101 4.91 -5.82 8.33
N CYS A 102 5.79 -4.88 8.04
CA CYS A 102 5.65 -3.49 8.49
C CYS A 102 4.47 -2.72 7.82
N PHE A 103 3.88 -3.26 6.76
CA PHE A 103 2.67 -2.72 6.14
C PHE A 103 1.38 -3.33 6.72
N HIS A 104 1.47 -4.36 7.54
CA HIS A 104 0.38 -5.07 8.18
C HIS A 104 0.41 -4.91 9.71
N PHE A 105 -0.61 -5.44 10.38
CA PHE A 105 -0.64 -5.61 11.85
C PHE A 105 -0.45 -4.34 12.67
N ARG A 106 -1.25 -3.35 12.39
CA ARG A 106 -1.17 -2.01 12.96
C ARG A 106 -2.21 -1.82 14.06
N GLU A 107 -1.94 -2.32 15.26
CA GLU A 107 -2.82 -2.23 16.45
C GLU A 107 -2.60 -0.94 17.27
N THR A 108 -2.50 0.22 16.63
CA THR A 108 -2.26 1.48 17.32
C THR A 108 -3.26 2.56 16.90
N GLU A 109 -3.40 3.62 17.70
CA GLU A 109 -4.21 4.79 17.34
C GLU A 109 -3.70 5.51 16.08
N MET A 110 -2.40 5.39 15.80
CA MET A 110 -1.72 5.99 14.64
C MET A 110 -1.03 4.92 13.79
N PRO A 111 -1.79 4.04 13.12
CA PRO A 111 -1.26 2.81 12.53
C PRO A 111 -0.26 3.02 11.40
N HIS A 112 -0.36 4.12 10.65
CA HIS A 112 0.44 4.36 9.45
C HIS A 112 1.79 5.01 9.74
N ARG A 113 1.94 5.75 10.84
CA ARG A 113 3.16 6.49 11.16
C ARG A 113 4.18 5.65 11.93
N LEU A 114 5.32 5.41 11.33
CA LEU A 114 6.49 4.84 11.99
C LEU A 114 7.37 5.99 12.51
N HIS A 115 7.37 6.19 13.81
CA HIS A 115 8.21 7.21 14.43
C HIS A 115 9.67 6.72 14.47
N LEU A 116 10.53 7.38 13.71
CA LEU A 116 11.97 7.13 13.67
C LEU A 116 12.71 8.10 14.60
N SER A 117 13.61 7.58 15.41
CA SER A 117 14.59 8.43 16.14
C SER A 117 15.49 9.17 15.17
N ALA A 118 16.17 10.22 15.60
CA ALA A 118 17.10 10.97 14.76
C ALA A 118 18.22 10.10 14.15
N GLU A 119 18.63 9.04 14.83
CA GLU A 119 19.60 8.07 14.31
C GLU A 119 18.98 7.18 13.23
N GLU A 120 17.76 6.69 13.44
CA GLU A 120 17.00 5.88 12.49
C GLU A 120 16.65 6.69 11.22
N GLN A 121 16.32 7.99 11.35
CA GLN A 121 16.12 8.89 10.21
C GLN A 121 17.39 9.03 9.37
N ARG A 122 18.55 9.25 10.00
CA ARG A 122 19.84 9.29 9.29
C ARG A 122 20.14 7.97 8.58
N ARG A 123 19.80 6.84 9.22
CA ARG A 123 20.00 5.50 8.63
C ARG A 123 19.05 5.25 7.45
N PHE A 124 17.78 5.68 7.55
CA PHE A 124 16.84 5.64 6.42
C PHE A 124 17.40 6.42 5.22
N LEU A 125 17.79 7.67 5.43
CA LEU A 125 18.36 8.52 4.37
C LEU A 125 19.66 7.95 3.81
N TYR A 126 20.49 7.31 4.63
CA TYR A 126 21.68 6.61 4.17
C TYR A 126 21.34 5.50 3.17
N TYR A 127 20.33 4.66 3.42
CA TYR A 127 19.87 3.68 2.44
C TYR A 127 19.35 4.33 1.18
N ILE A 128 18.53 5.37 1.32
CA ILE A 128 17.97 6.10 0.17
C ILE A 128 19.07 6.66 -0.74
N HIS A 129 20.15 7.17 -0.19
CA HIS A 129 21.28 7.72 -0.97
C HIS A 129 22.21 6.66 -1.56
N ARG A 130 22.14 5.41 -1.08
CA ARG A 130 22.94 4.29 -1.63
C ARG A 130 22.35 3.66 -2.89
N PHE A 131 21.09 3.95 -3.20
CA PHE A 131 20.53 3.46 -4.45
C PHE A 131 21.32 4.00 -5.64
N PRO A 132 21.74 3.12 -6.59
CA PRO A 132 22.57 3.53 -7.72
C PRO A 132 21.94 4.63 -8.56
N ASP A 133 22.76 5.52 -9.06
CA ASP A 133 22.31 6.65 -9.89
C ASP A 133 22.39 6.36 -11.38
N ASN A 134 23.13 5.35 -11.79
CA ASN A 134 23.40 5.02 -13.19
C ASN A 134 23.17 3.54 -13.48
N ALA A 135 22.88 3.22 -14.74
CA ALA A 135 22.83 1.85 -15.23
C ALA A 135 24.27 1.40 -15.57
N GLY A 136 24.80 0.45 -14.81
CA GLY A 136 26.11 -0.14 -15.01
C GLY A 136 26.14 -1.64 -14.70
N LEU A 137 27.23 -2.29 -14.97
CA LEU A 137 27.39 -3.71 -14.63
C LEU A 137 27.28 -3.91 -13.10
N GLY A 138 26.29 -4.68 -12.67
CA GLY A 138 26.05 -4.99 -11.26
C GLY A 138 25.28 -3.94 -10.47
N GLU A 139 24.88 -2.82 -11.07
CA GLU A 139 24.08 -1.79 -10.40
C GLU A 139 22.68 -2.30 -10.03
N ASP A 140 22.09 -3.16 -10.84
CA ASP A 140 20.84 -3.86 -10.57
C ASP A 140 20.94 -4.78 -9.33
N VAL A 141 22.07 -5.45 -9.15
CA VAL A 141 22.35 -6.29 -7.98
C VAL A 141 22.56 -5.43 -6.73
N LEU A 142 23.29 -4.32 -6.85
CA LEU A 142 23.48 -3.37 -5.74
C LEU A 142 22.17 -2.69 -5.34
N ASP A 143 21.35 -2.31 -6.32
CA ASP A 143 20.03 -1.73 -6.10
C ASP A 143 19.14 -2.69 -5.30
N HIS A 144 19.09 -3.96 -5.69
CA HIS A 144 18.38 -5.01 -4.97
C HIS A 144 18.90 -5.23 -3.55
N ALA A 145 20.22 -5.26 -3.37
CA ALA A 145 20.83 -5.43 -2.05
C ALA A 145 20.49 -4.27 -1.10
N VAL A 146 20.56 -3.02 -1.59
CA VAL A 146 20.18 -1.82 -0.81
C VAL A 146 18.70 -1.84 -0.46
N PHE A 147 17.84 -2.27 -1.39
CA PHE A 147 16.42 -2.40 -1.13
C PHE A 147 16.13 -3.43 -0.03
N LEU A 148 16.77 -4.60 -0.05
CA LEU A 148 16.65 -5.61 1.01
C LEU A 148 17.11 -5.07 2.36
N GLU A 149 18.26 -4.38 2.42
CA GLU A 149 18.76 -3.74 3.64
C GLU A 149 17.74 -2.72 4.20
N LEU A 150 17.13 -1.90 3.32
CA LEU A 150 16.10 -0.92 3.69
C LEU A 150 14.88 -1.62 4.27
N MET A 151 14.38 -2.67 3.64
CA MET A 151 13.19 -3.38 4.12
C MET A 151 13.44 -4.09 5.46
N VAL A 152 14.60 -4.72 5.64
CA VAL A 152 15.00 -5.29 6.94
C VAL A 152 15.08 -4.21 8.02
N PHE A 153 15.65 -3.05 7.69
CA PHE A 153 15.73 -1.93 8.63
C PHE A 153 14.33 -1.44 9.07
N LEU A 154 13.43 -1.25 8.11
CA LEU A 154 12.06 -0.78 8.39
C LEU A 154 11.27 -1.78 9.24
N ASN A 155 11.37 -3.08 8.93
CA ASN A 155 10.71 -4.11 9.73
C ASN A 155 11.26 -4.19 11.15
N ARG A 156 12.56 -4.03 11.35
CA ARG A 156 13.18 -3.96 12.70
C ARG A 156 12.72 -2.74 13.49
N ALA A 157 12.63 -1.57 12.85
CA ALA A 157 12.12 -0.35 13.46
C ALA A 157 10.64 -0.50 13.84
N PHE A 158 9.86 -1.15 12.99
CA PHE A 158 8.46 -1.49 13.23
C PHE A 158 8.31 -2.46 14.41
N ASP A 159 9.02 -3.59 14.43
CA ASP A 159 8.99 -4.58 15.52
C ASP A 159 9.36 -3.97 16.87
N LYS A 160 10.38 -3.12 16.90
CA LYS A 160 10.80 -2.40 18.12
C LYS A 160 9.66 -1.55 18.67
N ARG A 161 8.88 -0.91 17.80
CA ARG A 161 7.71 -0.12 18.17
C ARG A 161 6.58 -1.00 18.70
N CYS A 162 6.26 -2.11 18.01
CA CYS A 162 5.22 -3.04 18.45
C CYS A 162 5.54 -3.61 19.84
N ARG A 163 6.76 -4.06 20.08
CA ARG A 163 7.19 -4.57 21.39
C ARG A 163 7.13 -3.54 22.51
N SER A 164 7.29 -2.27 22.20
CA SER A 164 7.15 -1.21 23.20
C SER A 164 5.68 -0.88 23.52
N ALA A 165 4.76 -1.29 22.67
CA ALA A 165 3.31 -1.12 22.87
C ALA A 165 2.64 -2.38 23.48
N GLU A 166 3.27 -3.57 23.39
CA GLU A 166 2.73 -4.85 23.85
C GLU A 166 3.28 -5.25 25.23
N SER A 167 2.34 -5.38 26.16
CA SER A 167 2.46 -6.27 27.32
C SER A 167 1.33 -7.34 27.24
N GLY A 168 1.34 -8.22 26.25
CA GLY A 168 0.31 -9.28 26.14
C GLY A 168 0.43 -10.19 24.91
N ASP A 169 0.52 -11.48 25.19
CA ASP A 169 0.26 -12.69 24.36
C ASP A 169 0.79 -12.75 22.90
N GLU A 170 2.04 -13.15 22.73
CA GLU A 170 2.69 -13.40 21.43
C GLU A 170 2.07 -14.58 20.64
N GLU A 171 1.54 -15.63 21.28
CA GLU A 171 0.94 -16.79 20.59
C GLU A 171 -0.39 -16.47 19.90
N SER A 172 -1.18 -15.58 20.47
CA SER A 172 -2.46 -15.13 19.90
C SER A 172 -2.24 -14.27 18.66
N ALA A 173 -1.20 -13.45 18.64
CA ALA A 173 -0.87 -12.59 17.51
C ALA A 173 -0.44 -13.39 16.26
N ALA A 174 0.41 -14.41 16.39
CA ALA A 174 0.89 -15.23 15.27
C ALA A 174 -0.24 -16.00 14.58
N ALA A 175 -1.16 -16.60 15.36
CA ALA A 175 -2.32 -17.32 14.80
C ALA A 175 -3.30 -16.37 14.06
N TYR A 176 -3.47 -15.17 14.56
CA TYR A 176 -4.27 -14.12 13.96
C TYR A 176 -3.69 -13.64 12.61
N HIS A 177 -2.37 -13.50 12.51
CA HIS A 177 -1.66 -13.12 11.28
C HIS A 177 -1.86 -14.16 10.17
N ALA A 178 -1.67 -15.45 10.48
CA ALA A 178 -1.87 -16.51 9.52
C ALA A 178 -3.31 -16.53 8.95
N GLN A 179 -4.33 -16.29 9.78
CA GLN A 179 -5.72 -16.24 9.32
C GLN A 179 -5.98 -15.07 8.34
N VAL A 180 -5.37 -13.92 8.56
CA VAL A 180 -5.52 -12.78 7.64
C VAL A 180 -4.81 -13.02 6.33
N ASP A 181 -3.61 -13.61 6.37
CA ASP A 181 -2.87 -13.98 5.16
C ASP A 181 -3.63 -15.01 4.31
N ASP A 182 -4.27 -15.99 4.94
CA ASP A 182 -5.14 -16.93 4.24
C ASP A 182 -6.33 -16.23 3.58
N ILE A 183 -6.97 -15.28 4.28
CA ILE A 183 -8.09 -14.48 3.73
C ILE A 183 -7.62 -13.62 2.56
N LEU A 184 -6.49 -12.94 2.68
CA LEU A 184 -5.90 -12.13 1.60
C LEU A 184 -5.56 -12.99 0.39
N SER A 185 -4.90 -14.13 0.59
CA SER A 185 -4.56 -15.08 -0.46
C SER A 185 -5.80 -15.59 -1.18
N TYR A 186 -6.83 -15.96 -0.42
CA TYR A 186 -8.10 -16.42 -0.98
C TYR A 186 -8.77 -15.34 -1.82
N ILE A 187 -8.89 -14.12 -1.31
CA ILE A 187 -9.48 -12.99 -2.06
C ILE A 187 -8.71 -12.74 -3.36
N ASN A 188 -7.37 -12.75 -3.30
CA ASN A 188 -6.54 -12.49 -4.48
C ASN A 188 -6.68 -13.56 -5.57
N THR A 189 -6.83 -14.82 -5.19
CA THR A 189 -6.99 -15.93 -6.14
C THR A 189 -8.42 -16.12 -6.65
N HIS A 190 -9.43 -15.60 -5.89
CA HIS A 190 -10.85 -15.77 -6.18
C HIS A 190 -11.57 -14.44 -6.44
N ILE A 191 -10.85 -13.42 -6.91
CA ILE A 191 -11.36 -12.05 -7.03
C ILE A 191 -12.60 -11.94 -7.92
N GLN A 192 -12.78 -12.88 -8.84
CA GLN A 192 -13.93 -12.95 -9.77
C GLN A 192 -15.15 -13.64 -9.15
N ASP A 193 -14.97 -14.38 -8.07
CA ASP A 193 -16.00 -15.19 -7.45
C ASP A 193 -16.89 -14.36 -6.47
N ASP A 194 -17.86 -15.03 -5.84
CA ASP A 194 -18.62 -14.43 -4.74
C ASP A 194 -17.73 -14.33 -3.49
N LEU A 195 -17.34 -13.11 -3.19
CA LEU A 195 -16.58 -12.72 -2.00
C LEU A 195 -17.45 -11.97 -0.97
N SER A 196 -18.76 -12.28 -0.92
CA SER A 196 -19.63 -11.77 0.13
C SER A 196 -19.13 -12.21 1.51
N LEU A 197 -19.47 -11.43 2.55
CA LEU A 197 -19.09 -11.78 3.93
C LEU A 197 -19.63 -13.16 4.35
N ASP A 198 -20.79 -13.56 3.83
CA ASP A 198 -21.38 -14.86 4.10
C ASP A 198 -20.60 -15.99 3.41
N ALA A 199 -20.15 -15.78 2.16
CA ALA A 199 -19.30 -16.73 1.44
C ALA A 199 -17.95 -16.90 2.15
N LEU A 200 -17.29 -15.80 2.53
CA LEU A 200 -16.02 -15.82 3.28
C LEU A 200 -16.19 -16.47 4.66
N SER A 201 -17.28 -16.14 5.38
CA SER A 201 -17.60 -16.72 6.68
C SER A 201 -17.77 -18.24 6.59
N SER A 202 -18.44 -18.70 5.55
CA SER A 202 -18.64 -20.14 5.30
C SER A 202 -17.35 -20.84 4.93
N HIS A 203 -16.50 -20.20 4.10
CA HIS A 203 -15.23 -20.77 3.63
C HIS A 203 -14.21 -20.93 4.77
N PHE A 204 -14.07 -19.88 5.60
CA PHE A 204 -13.08 -19.88 6.70
C PHE A 204 -13.60 -20.43 8.02
N TYR A 205 -14.88 -20.79 8.11
CA TYR A 205 -15.55 -21.22 9.37
C TYR A 205 -15.42 -20.17 10.48
N LEU A 206 -15.43 -18.88 10.12
CA LEU A 206 -15.32 -17.75 11.02
C LEU A 206 -16.57 -16.87 10.93
N SER A 207 -16.96 -16.20 12.01
CA SER A 207 -18.07 -15.26 11.94
C SER A 207 -17.69 -14.02 11.08
N SER A 208 -18.67 -13.49 10.34
CA SER A 208 -18.49 -12.28 9.49
C SER A 208 -17.94 -11.09 10.30
N SER A 209 -18.40 -10.92 11.54
CA SER A 209 -17.92 -9.87 12.45
C SER A 209 -16.46 -10.06 12.84
N TYR A 210 -16.04 -11.31 13.07
CA TYR A 210 -14.64 -11.63 13.38
C TYR A 210 -13.75 -11.37 12.18
N ILE A 211 -14.13 -11.85 10.99
CA ILE A 211 -13.41 -11.60 9.73
C ILE A 211 -13.23 -10.09 9.50
N CYS A 212 -14.32 -9.31 9.59
CA CYS A 212 -14.23 -7.85 9.42
C CYS A 212 -13.28 -7.20 10.41
N ARG A 213 -13.31 -7.63 11.68
CA ARG A 213 -12.46 -7.07 12.72
C ARG A 213 -10.99 -7.39 12.48
N ILE A 214 -10.67 -8.68 12.27
CA ILE A 214 -9.28 -9.10 12.05
C ILE A 214 -8.70 -8.51 10.76
N PHE A 215 -9.49 -8.52 9.69
CA PHE A 215 -9.05 -7.97 8.41
C PHE A 215 -8.78 -6.46 8.50
N LYS A 216 -9.68 -5.70 9.15
CA LYS A 216 -9.48 -4.26 9.32
C LYS A 216 -8.30 -3.94 10.24
N ALA A 217 -8.12 -4.69 11.32
CA ALA A 217 -6.99 -4.49 12.23
C ALA A 217 -5.65 -4.77 11.53
N ALA A 218 -5.58 -5.83 10.71
CA ALA A 218 -4.35 -6.21 10.01
C ALA A 218 -4.05 -5.32 8.79
N THR A 219 -5.08 -4.97 7.99
CA THR A 219 -4.87 -4.29 6.70
C THR A 219 -5.16 -2.78 6.73
N GLY A 220 -5.69 -2.27 7.85
CA GLY A 220 -6.11 -0.86 7.97
C GLY A 220 -7.43 -0.56 7.24
N THR A 221 -7.86 -1.38 6.28
CA THR A 221 -9.05 -1.14 5.45
C THR A 221 -10.16 -2.18 5.67
N THR A 222 -11.38 -1.89 5.24
CA THR A 222 -12.45 -2.90 5.29
C THR A 222 -12.33 -3.89 4.14
N ILE A 223 -12.70 -5.16 4.39
CA ILE A 223 -12.64 -6.23 3.39
C ILE A 223 -13.40 -5.87 2.10
N ASN A 224 -14.56 -5.22 2.20
CA ASN A 224 -15.33 -4.78 1.04
C ASN A 224 -14.62 -3.67 0.23
N LYS A 225 -13.94 -2.73 0.90
CA LYS A 225 -13.12 -1.73 0.21
C LYS A 225 -11.95 -2.40 -0.51
N TYR A 226 -11.27 -3.32 0.14
CA TYR A 226 -10.16 -4.08 -0.44
C TYR A 226 -10.59 -4.84 -1.70
N ILE A 227 -11.66 -5.66 -1.61
CA ILE A 227 -12.20 -6.42 -2.76
C ILE A 227 -12.59 -5.47 -3.90
N THR A 228 -13.31 -4.38 -3.57
CA THR A 228 -13.72 -3.39 -4.58
C THR A 228 -12.53 -2.78 -5.29
N ALA A 229 -11.51 -2.38 -4.56
CA ALA A 229 -10.31 -1.77 -5.11
C ALA A 229 -9.54 -2.76 -6.02
N LYS A 230 -9.36 -4.00 -5.59
CA LYS A 230 -8.75 -5.08 -6.41
C LYS A 230 -9.51 -5.31 -7.72
N ARG A 231 -10.85 -5.37 -7.65
CA ARG A 231 -11.71 -5.51 -8.84
C ARG A 231 -11.57 -4.33 -9.80
N ILE A 232 -11.48 -3.10 -9.27
CA ILE A 232 -11.25 -1.91 -10.10
C ILE A 232 -9.87 -1.95 -10.76
N THR A 233 -8.82 -2.37 -10.07
CA THR A 233 -7.49 -2.53 -10.65
C THR A 233 -7.50 -3.55 -11.79
N LEU A 234 -8.12 -4.71 -11.58
CA LEU A 234 -8.29 -5.72 -12.63
C LEU A 234 -9.07 -5.17 -13.82
N SER A 235 -10.17 -4.45 -13.58
CA SER A 235 -10.96 -3.86 -14.66
C SER A 235 -10.21 -2.80 -15.47
N LYS A 236 -9.31 -2.03 -14.85
CA LYS A 236 -8.41 -1.10 -15.57
C LYS A 236 -7.51 -1.85 -16.54
N SER A 237 -6.92 -2.96 -16.11
CA SER A 237 -6.08 -3.80 -16.97
C SER A 237 -6.87 -4.37 -18.14
N LEU A 238 -8.05 -4.94 -17.89
CA LEU A 238 -8.92 -5.49 -18.95
C LEU A 238 -9.35 -4.42 -19.96
N LEU A 239 -9.75 -3.24 -19.50
CA LEU A 239 -10.11 -2.13 -20.38
C LEU A 239 -8.93 -1.63 -21.22
N SER A 240 -7.71 -1.59 -20.68
CA SER A 240 -6.49 -1.24 -21.43
C SER A 240 -6.10 -2.31 -22.45
N GLN A 241 -6.51 -3.56 -22.26
CA GLN A 241 -6.33 -4.66 -23.20
C GLN A 241 -7.42 -4.72 -24.29
N GLY A 242 -8.37 -3.77 -24.28
CA GLY A 242 -9.40 -3.65 -25.29
C GLY A 242 -10.70 -4.38 -24.98
N CYS A 243 -10.88 -4.93 -23.77
CA CYS A 243 -12.16 -5.50 -23.34
C CYS A 243 -13.25 -4.41 -23.31
N SER A 244 -14.47 -4.79 -23.67
CA SER A 244 -15.62 -3.90 -23.50
C SER A 244 -15.92 -3.66 -22.02
N VAL A 245 -16.65 -2.58 -21.71
CA VAL A 245 -17.00 -2.22 -20.34
C VAL A 245 -17.84 -3.32 -19.65
N ASN A 246 -18.69 -4.01 -20.40
CA ASN A 246 -19.49 -5.12 -19.88
C ASN A 246 -18.63 -6.34 -19.56
N GLU A 247 -17.76 -6.75 -20.50
CA GLU A 247 -16.83 -7.86 -20.29
C GLU A 247 -15.90 -7.59 -19.10
N ALA A 248 -15.36 -6.38 -18.98
CA ALA A 248 -14.53 -6.00 -17.84
C ALA A 248 -15.29 -6.03 -16.51
N CYS A 249 -16.57 -5.61 -16.49
CA CYS A 249 -17.42 -5.67 -15.31
C CYS A 249 -17.62 -7.12 -14.83
N GLU A 250 -17.97 -8.02 -15.74
CA GLU A 250 -18.21 -9.44 -15.44
C GLU A 250 -16.90 -10.15 -15.04
N ALA A 251 -15.85 -9.97 -15.84
CA ALA A 251 -14.56 -10.63 -15.63
C ALA A 251 -13.84 -10.18 -14.35
N CYS A 252 -14.13 -9.00 -13.81
CA CYS A 252 -13.57 -8.57 -12.52
C CYS A 252 -14.47 -8.87 -11.31
N GLY A 253 -15.59 -9.60 -11.50
CA GLY A 253 -16.44 -10.10 -10.42
C GLY A 253 -17.49 -9.13 -9.89
N PHE A 254 -17.82 -8.05 -10.60
CA PHE A 254 -18.98 -7.24 -10.24
C PHE A 254 -20.25 -7.88 -10.77
N HIS A 255 -21.19 -8.17 -9.87
CA HIS A 255 -22.51 -8.73 -10.21
C HIS A 255 -23.54 -7.66 -10.60
N ASP A 256 -23.26 -6.38 -10.32
CA ASP A 256 -24.13 -5.25 -10.62
C ASP A 256 -23.37 -4.19 -11.41
N TYR A 257 -23.81 -3.97 -12.65
CA TYR A 257 -23.19 -3.03 -13.57
C TYR A 257 -23.22 -1.57 -13.06
N SER A 258 -24.32 -1.17 -12.41
CA SER A 258 -24.45 0.19 -11.87
C SER A 258 -23.49 0.42 -10.69
N ASN A 259 -23.29 -0.60 -9.84
CA ASN A 259 -22.33 -0.54 -8.75
C ASN A 259 -20.89 -0.50 -9.30
N PHE A 260 -20.59 -1.27 -10.36
CA PHE A 260 -19.30 -1.19 -11.05
C PHE A 260 -19.02 0.22 -11.57
N LEU A 261 -19.96 0.82 -12.32
CA LEU A 261 -19.77 2.17 -12.87
C LEU A 261 -19.52 3.21 -11.79
N LYS A 262 -20.28 3.15 -10.69
CA LYS A 262 -20.10 4.05 -9.54
C LYS A 262 -18.75 3.85 -8.86
N ALA A 263 -18.38 2.60 -8.58
CA ALA A 263 -17.12 2.26 -7.92
C ALA A 263 -15.93 2.68 -8.79
N PHE A 264 -15.95 2.35 -10.09
CA PHE A 264 -14.91 2.72 -11.03
C PHE A 264 -14.74 4.24 -11.15
N SER A 265 -15.85 4.97 -11.39
CA SER A 265 -15.79 6.42 -11.55
C SER A 265 -15.33 7.12 -10.27
N LYS A 266 -15.71 6.60 -9.10
CA LYS A 266 -15.24 7.11 -7.81
C LYS A 266 -13.74 6.89 -7.62
N ALA A 267 -13.24 5.73 -8.03
CA ALA A 267 -11.84 5.34 -7.82
C ALA A 267 -10.89 5.95 -8.84
N VAL A 268 -11.33 6.10 -10.09
CA VAL A 268 -10.49 6.50 -11.24
C VAL A 268 -10.71 7.95 -11.67
N GLY A 269 -11.79 8.58 -11.18
CA GLY A 269 -12.14 9.96 -11.54
C GLY A 269 -12.82 10.12 -12.90
N VAL A 270 -12.86 9.06 -13.73
CA VAL A 270 -13.51 9.04 -15.05
C VAL A 270 -14.33 7.77 -15.23
N SER A 271 -15.31 7.77 -16.15
CA SER A 271 -16.09 6.57 -16.42
C SER A 271 -15.24 5.47 -17.10
N PRO A 272 -15.59 4.17 -16.95
CA PRO A 272 -14.88 3.07 -17.60
C PRO A 272 -14.77 3.24 -19.12
N LYS A 273 -15.84 3.71 -19.76
CA LYS A 273 -15.86 3.98 -21.20
C LYS A 273 -14.83 5.05 -21.60
N LYS A 274 -14.76 6.14 -20.82
CA LYS A 274 -13.79 7.22 -21.08
C LYS A 274 -12.36 6.74 -20.81
N TYR A 275 -12.15 5.95 -19.76
CA TYR A 275 -10.86 5.34 -19.45
C TYR A 275 -10.35 4.44 -20.59
N ALA A 276 -11.20 3.55 -21.12
CA ALA A 276 -10.85 2.68 -22.24
C ALA A 276 -10.43 3.49 -23.49
N GLN A 277 -11.11 4.62 -23.79
CA GLN A 277 -10.78 5.46 -24.92
C GLN A 277 -9.43 6.20 -24.82
N PHE A 278 -8.92 6.43 -23.61
CA PHE A 278 -7.62 7.06 -23.40
C PHE A 278 -6.45 6.09 -23.40
N ASN A 279 -6.70 4.80 -23.20
CA ASN A 279 -5.67 3.78 -23.03
C ASN A 279 -5.71 2.67 -24.09
N SER A 280 -6.54 2.82 -25.13
CA SER A 280 -6.64 1.93 -26.33
C SER A 280 -5.79 2.44 -27.51
#